data_d5cbe05f8ad46164220b44bd2a727cfc
#
_entry.id   d5cbe05f8ad46164220b44bd2a727cfc
#
_cell.length_a   1.000
_cell.length_b   1.000
_cell.length_c   1.000
_cell.angle_alpha   90.00
_cell.angle_beta   90.00
_cell.angle_gamma   90.00
#
_symmetry.space_group_name_H-M   'P 1'
#
loop_
_entity.id
_entity.type
_entity.pdbx_description
1 polymer ?
#
loop_
_entity_poly.entity_id
_entity_poly.type
_entity_poly.pdbx_seq_one_letter_code
_entity_poly.pdbx_strand_id
1 'polypeptide(L)'
;QEYLEEYPACETETVYILNSDKEFILRSLQTILETVGYTDQDKAADEAEVMAHPSQSEAATVFRIPLEFTLNERGLSVAVPKDEIRYSSAALPVSIELCPYLMSAGTDAEGYLLLPDGSGSLMELNNGKTDASAYTAQIYGIDPLYEANFDKEQTLSASLPVFGMKTASSGIFARIRESEADAAVKADVSGRRSDRNYASVSFKLFGYERELVSQNWTTSGNGTIYTIRIQDGGMIGRASVDYAFLEAQASSYADMAALYRTMLQEEGVLGQAAQNSHPLLLNVLGAYDYTASVLGIPVEGRKVMTTFEQAQEIVQELYDSGLRLDMQYLAAVNGGYRQTVAHGLSFASGLGGSKGFEGL
;
A
#
# COMPACT_ATOMS: atom_id res chain seq x y z
N GLN A 1 5.69 -32.06 -25.10
CA GLN A 1 4.87 -31.38 -26.13
C GLN A 1 4.96 -29.86 -26.01
N GLU A 2 4.86 -29.31 -24.82
CA GLU A 2 4.94 -27.87 -24.53
C GLU A 2 6.26 -27.24 -25.04
N TYR A 3 7.40 -27.92 -24.82
CA TYR A 3 8.72 -27.43 -25.27
C TYR A 3 8.90 -27.51 -26.80
N LEU A 4 8.21 -28.39 -27.50
CA LEU A 4 8.32 -28.50 -28.96
C LEU A 4 7.57 -27.38 -29.69
N GLU A 5 6.53 -26.84 -29.08
CA GLU A 5 5.81 -25.69 -29.63
C GLU A 5 6.64 -24.38 -29.45
N GLU A 6 7.39 -24.29 -28.33
CA GLU A 6 8.23 -23.14 -28.03
C GLU A 6 9.60 -23.19 -28.75
N TYR A 7 10.16 -24.41 -28.88
CA TYR A 7 11.49 -24.67 -29.49
C TYR A 7 11.42 -25.80 -30.54
N PRO A 8 10.96 -25.50 -31.75
CA PRO A 8 10.82 -26.51 -32.80
C PRO A 8 12.13 -27.27 -33.14
N ALA A 9 13.29 -26.63 -32.95
CA ALA A 9 14.59 -27.26 -33.14
C ALA A 9 14.80 -28.49 -32.25
N CYS A 10 14.07 -28.62 -31.14
CA CYS A 10 14.14 -29.80 -30.28
C CYS A 10 13.66 -31.11 -30.91
N GLU A 11 12.97 -31.06 -32.07
CA GLU A 11 12.58 -32.26 -32.81
C GLU A 11 13.78 -32.95 -33.51
N THR A 12 14.74 -32.15 -33.91
CA THR A 12 15.85 -32.63 -34.76
C THR A 12 17.20 -32.53 -34.10
N GLU A 13 17.34 -31.69 -33.06
CA GLU A 13 18.60 -31.38 -32.41
C GLU A 13 18.49 -31.41 -30.90
N THR A 14 19.63 -31.55 -30.22
CA THR A 14 19.72 -31.44 -28.78
C THR A 14 19.86 -29.97 -28.40
N VAL A 15 18.80 -29.38 -27.79
CA VAL A 15 18.78 -28.00 -27.34
C VAL A 15 18.99 -27.93 -25.83
N TYR A 16 19.85 -27.04 -25.37
CA TYR A 16 20.12 -26.80 -23.97
C TYR A 16 19.49 -25.42 -23.58
N ILE A 17 18.58 -25.44 -22.62
CA ILE A 17 17.92 -24.24 -22.13
C ILE A 17 18.57 -23.81 -20.81
N LEU A 18 19.10 -22.59 -20.77
CA LEU A 18 19.61 -22.00 -19.55
C LEU A 18 18.42 -21.47 -18.72
N ASN A 19 18.12 -22.13 -17.61
CA ASN A 19 17.01 -21.80 -16.73
C ASN A 19 17.40 -20.96 -15.50
N SER A 20 18.58 -20.34 -15.53
CA SER A 20 19.09 -19.57 -14.40
C SER A 20 20.04 -18.47 -14.85
N ASP A 21 19.85 -17.29 -14.28
CA ASP A 21 20.66 -16.08 -14.48
C ASP A 21 21.73 -15.87 -13.39
N LYS A 22 21.93 -16.88 -12.51
CA LYS A 22 22.91 -16.79 -11.42
C LYS A 22 24.32 -16.64 -11.96
N GLU A 23 25.07 -15.68 -11.47
CA GLU A 23 26.39 -15.30 -11.94
C GLU A 23 27.38 -16.48 -12.03
N PHE A 24 27.35 -17.41 -11.04
CA PHE A 24 28.24 -18.57 -11.07
C PHE A 24 27.91 -19.55 -12.20
N ILE A 25 26.62 -19.68 -12.59
CA ILE A 25 26.21 -20.55 -13.72
C ILE A 25 26.63 -19.88 -15.03
N LEU A 26 26.43 -18.56 -15.17
CA LEU A 26 26.87 -17.82 -16.34
C LEU A 26 28.38 -17.89 -16.54
N ARG A 27 29.17 -17.75 -15.47
CA ARG A 27 30.64 -17.95 -15.52
C ARG A 27 31.06 -19.37 -15.91
N SER A 28 30.35 -20.38 -15.41
CA SER A 28 30.59 -21.76 -15.78
C SER A 28 30.30 -22.00 -17.27
N LEU A 29 29.18 -21.43 -17.76
CA LEU A 29 28.83 -21.48 -19.18
C LEU A 29 29.87 -20.78 -20.04
N GLN A 30 30.32 -19.59 -19.64
CA GLN A 30 31.40 -18.87 -20.35
C GLN A 30 32.66 -19.72 -20.44
N THR A 31 33.08 -20.36 -19.35
CA THR A 31 34.26 -21.25 -19.35
C THR A 31 34.08 -22.44 -20.30
N ILE A 32 32.89 -23.01 -20.39
CA ILE A 32 32.60 -24.09 -21.33
C ILE A 32 32.69 -23.58 -22.77
N LEU A 33 32.07 -22.44 -23.10
CA LEU A 33 32.12 -21.83 -24.44
C LEU A 33 33.57 -21.53 -24.87
N GLU A 34 34.40 -20.99 -23.98
CA GLU A 34 35.81 -20.73 -24.21
C GLU A 34 36.57 -22.04 -24.44
N THR A 35 36.25 -23.10 -23.69
CA THR A 35 36.91 -24.42 -23.80
C THR A 35 36.61 -25.15 -25.12
N VAL A 36 35.38 -24.99 -25.63
CA VAL A 36 34.97 -25.57 -26.92
C VAL A 36 35.36 -24.70 -28.11
N GLY A 37 35.98 -23.55 -27.87
CA GLY A 37 36.47 -22.63 -28.90
C GLY A 37 35.36 -21.82 -29.59
N TYR A 38 34.23 -21.57 -28.89
CA TYR A 38 33.15 -20.72 -29.37
C TYR A 38 33.67 -19.31 -29.58
N THR A 39 33.50 -18.76 -30.77
CA THR A 39 34.05 -17.46 -31.18
C THR A 39 32.96 -16.41 -31.37
N ASP A 40 33.38 -15.15 -31.49
CA ASP A 40 32.45 -14.06 -31.85
C ASP A 40 31.79 -14.27 -33.22
N GLN A 41 32.41 -15.04 -34.11
CA GLN A 41 31.83 -15.39 -35.40
C GLN A 41 30.73 -16.44 -35.25
N ASP A 42 30.90 -17.41 -34.35
CA ASP A 42 29.87 -18.41 -34.04
C ASP A 42 28.67 -17.71 -33.38
N LYS A 43 28.94 -16.82 -32.43
CA LYS A 43 27.92 -15.98 -31.80
C LYS A 43 27.11 -15.14 -32.82
N ALA A 44 27.79 -14.52 -33.77
CA ALA A 44 27.11 -13.74 -34.82
C ALA A 44 26.29 -14.61 -35.75
N ALA A 45 26.70 -15.84 -36.01
CA ALA A 45 25.94 -16.79 -36.79
C ALA A 45 24.67 -17.24 -36.05
N ASP A 46 24.80 -17.59 -34.78
CA ASP A 46 23.68 -17.98 -33.92
C ASP A 46 22.66 -16.84 -33.76
N GLU A 47 23.15 -15.61 -33.54
CA GLU A 47 22.29 -14.42 -33.48
C GLU A 47 21.51 -14.17 -34.80
N ALA A 48 22.18 -14.39 -35.93
CA ALA A 48 21.57 -14.27 -37.26
C ALA A 48 20.50 -15.36 -37.49
N GLU A 49 20.74 -16.58 -36.98
CA GLU A 49 19.77 -17.68 -37.05
C GLU A 49 18.54 -17.44 -36.18
N VAL A 50 18.74 -16.95 -34.95
CA VAL A 50 17.66 -16.53 -34.06
C VAL A 50 16.83 -15.38 -34.67
N MET A 51 17.47 -14.42 -35.35
CA MET A 51 16.76 -13.36 -36.06
C MET A 51 16.03 -13.87 -37.32
N ALA A 52 16.56 -14.88 -38.00
CA ALA A 52 15.94 -15.48 -39.19
C ALA A 52 14.72 -16.37 -38.83
N HIS A 53 14.76 -16.96 -37.67
CA HIS A 53 13.68 -17.74 -37.09
C HIS A 53 13.26 -17.14 -35.73
N PRO A 54 12.61 -15.97 -35.73
CA PRO A 54 12.11 -15.43 -34.48
C PRO A 54 11.13 -16.47 -33.95
N SER A 55 11.54 -17.16 -32.87
CA SER A 55 10.59 -17.88 -32.00
C SER A 55 9.39 -16.94 -31.84
N GLN A 56 8.17 -17.46 -31.90
CA GLN A 56 6.98 -16.60 -31.74
C GLN A 56 7.23 -15.78 -30.46
N SER A 57 7.71 -14.56 -30.68
CA SER A 57 8.23 -13.73 -29.59
C SER A 57 7.11 -13.66 -28.58
N GLU A 58 7.40 -14.01 -27.34
CA GLU A 58 6.52 -13.64 -26.23
C GLU A 58 6.00 -12.26 -26.54
N ALA A 59 4.68 -12.12 -26.67
CA ALA A 59 4.07 -10.86 -27.10
C ALA A 59 4.64 -9.77 -26.20
N ALA A 60 5.38 -8.85 -26.79
CA ALA A 60 6.15 -7.86 -26.03
C ALA A 60 5.26 -7.26 -24.95
N THR A 61 5.73 -7.32 -23.71
CA THR A 61 4.99 -6.73 -22.58
C THR A 61 4.82 -5.24 -22.84
N VAL A 62 3.61 -4.82 -23.15
CA VAL A 62 3.31 -3.42 -23.45
C VAL A 62 2.33 -2.89 -22.43
N PHE A 63 2.67 -1.76 -21.85
CA PHE A 63 1.79 -0.95 -21.02
C PHE A 63 1.50 0.37 -21.73
N ARG A 64 0.23 0.73 -21.84
CA ARG A 64 -0.21 2.06 -22.26
C ARG A 64 -0.97 2.68 -21.11
N ILE A 65 -0.38 3.69 -20.50
CA ILE A 65 -0.90 4.36 -19.31
C ILE A 65 -1.09 5.84 -19.65
N PRO A 66 -2.33 6.33 -19.74
CA PRO A 66 -2.57 7.75 -19.94
C PRO A 66 -2.18 8.53 -18.68
N LEU A 67 -1.53 9.65 -18.86
CA LEU A 67 -1.13 10.57 -17.80
C LEU A 67 -1.62 11.97 -18.16
N GLU A 68 -2.47 12.51 -17.30
CA GLU A 68 -3.09 13.80 -17.46
C GLU A 68 -2.44 14.83 -16.56
N PHE A 69 -2.10 15.98 -17.11
CA PHE A 69 -1.56 17.13 -16.41
C PHE A 69 -2.52 18.31 -16.56
N THR A 70 -2.97 18.86 -15.46
CA THR A 70 -3.85 20.03 -15.46
C THR A 70 -3.27 21.11 -14.57
N LEU A 71 -2.99 22.28 -15.16
CA LEU A 71 -2.60 23.46 -14.39
C LEU A 71 -3.82 24.08 -13.73
N ASN A 72 -3.70 24.48 -12.48
CA ASN A 72 -4.71 25.20 -11.73
C ASN A 72 -4.07 26.38 -10.99
N GLU A 73 -4.88 27.21 -10.30
CA GLU A 73 -4.42 28.42 -9.62
C GLU A 73 -3.35 28.16 -8.53
N ARG A 74 -3.30 26.95 -7.96
CA ARG A 74 -2.35 26.57 -6.90
C ARG A 74 -1.14 25.83 -7.42
N GLY A 75 -1.22 25.24 -8.61
CA GLY A 75 -0.12 24.45 -9.17
C GLY A 75 -0.55 23.44 -10.22
N LEU A 76 -0.32 22.18 -9.98
CA LEU A 76 -0.43 21.11 -10.96
C LEU A 76 -1.23 19.93 -10.39
N SER A 77 -2.27 19.51 -11.11
CA SER A 77 -2.92 18.22 -10.88
C SER A 77 -2.38 17.18 -11.84
N VAL A 78 -2.01 16.00 -11.33
CA VAL A 78 -1.56 14.86 -12.11
C VAL A 78 -2.50 13.71 -11.86
N ALA A 79 -3.01 13.09 -12.93
CA ALA A 79 -3.97 12.00 -12.80
C ALA A 79 -3.72 10.88 -13.82
N VAL A 80 -4.10 9.66 -13.42
CA VAL A 80 -4.17 8.48 -14.27
C VAL A 80 -5.60 7.94 -14.23
N PRO A 81 -6.37 8.01 -15.33
CA PRO A 81 -7.64 7.30 -15.44
C PRO A 81 -7.35 5.79 -15.51
N LYS A 82 -7.63 5.08 -14.42
CA LYS A 82 -7.26 3.67 -14.26
C LYS A 82 -7.99 2.76 -15.25
N ASP A 83 -9.22 3.09 -15.62
CA ASP A 83 -10.05 2.38 -16.59
C ASP A 83 -9.57 2.53 -18.05
N GLU A 84 -8.71 3.50 -18.32
CA GLU A 84 -8.08 3.71 -19.63
C GLU A 84 -6.72 3.02 -19.79
N ILE A 85 -6.19 2.43 -18.71
CA ILE A 85 -4.93 1.68 -18.78
C ILE A 85 -5.14 0.45 -19.69
N ARG A 86 -4.20 0.23 -20.61
CA ARG A 86 -4.16 -0.95 -21.47
C ARG A 86 -2.83 -1.66 -21.29
N TYR A 87 -2.86 -2.97 -21.22
CA TYR A 87 -1.67 -3.81 -21.04
C TYR A 87 -1.82 -5.14 -21.78
N SER A 88 -0.69 -5.75 -22.10
CA SER A 88 -0.68 -7.08 -22.72
C SER A 88 -1.03 -8.16 -21.68
N SER A 89 -1.57 -9.29 -22.16
CA SER A 89 -1.92 -10.43 -21.29
C SER A 89 -0.72 -11.06 -20.57
N ALA A 90 0.50 -10.80 -21.06
CA ALA A 90 1.73 -11.35 -20.50
C ALA A 90 2.11 -10.76 -19.13
N ALA A 91 1.64 -9.57 -18.79
CA ALA A 91 1.97 -8.92 -17.52
C ALA A 91 0.85 -8.00 -17.04
N LEU A 92 0.62 -8.01 -15.73
CA LEU A 92 -0.37 -7.18 -15.07
C LEU A 92 0.32 -6.00 -14.36
N PRO A 93 -0.10 -4.74 -14.61
CA PRO A 93 0.43 -3.60 -13.87
C PRO A 93 -0.14 -3.59 -12.45
N VAL A 94 0.65 -3.95 -11.46
CA VAL A 94 0.21 -4.09 -10.05
C VAL A 94 0.09 -2.74 -9.37
N SER A 95 1.01 -1.83 -9.66
CA SER A 95 1.06 -0.48 -9.08
C SER A 95 1.68 0.53 -10.03
N ILE A 96 1.38 1.80 -9.81
CA ILE A 96 2.00 2.92 -10.49
C ILE A 96 2.48 3.94 -9.47
N GLU A 97 3.66 4.47 -9.66
CA GLU A 97 4.20 5.59 -8.90
C GLU A 97 4.14 6.86 -9.76
N LEU A 98 3.41 7.87 -9.27
CA LEU A 98 3.21 9.11 -10.00
C LEU A 98 4.37 10.08 -9.78
N CYS A 99 5.00 10.52 -10.87
CA CYS A 99 6.00 11.59 -10.89
C CYS A 99 7.03 11.49 -9.74
N PRO A 100 7.77 10.38 -9.59
CA PRO A 100 8.54 10.08 -8.37
C PRO A 100 9.55 11.15 -7.97
N TYR A 101 10.03 11.96 -8.90
CA TYR A 101 11.00 13.02 -8.64
C TYR A 101 10.47 14.44 -8.84
N LEU A 102 9.15 14.64 -8.99
CA LEU A 102 8.56 15.97 -9.06
C LEU A 102 8.79 16.73 -7.75
N MET A 103 8.68 16.04 -6.62
CA MET A 103 9.03 16.54 -5.30
C MET A 103 10.37 15.96 -4.89
N SER A 104 11.46 16.56 -5.36
CA SER A 104 12.82 16.10 -5.05
C SER A 104 13.81 17.23 -4.85
N ALA A 105 14.85 16.97 -4.05
CA ALA A 105 15.96 17.91 -3.79
C ALA A 105 17.30 17.17 -3.80
N GLY A 106 18.36 17.89 -4.12
CA GLY A 106 19.72 17.35 -4.21
C GLY A 106 20.40 17.15 -2.86
N THR A 107 21.67 16.72 -2.92
CA THR A 107 22.52 16.39 -1.76
C THR A 107 22.96 17.60 -0.94
N ASP A 108 22.83 18.80 -1.48
CA ASP A 108 23.15 20.09 -0.87
C ASP A 108 21.93 20.85 -0.34
N ALA A 109 20.74 20.29 -0.54
CA ALA A 109 19.51 20.95 -0.13
C ALA A 109 19.32 20.89 1.38
N GLU A 110 18.93 22.01 1.96
CA GLU A 110 18.49 22.13 3.36
C GLU A 110 16.95 22.21 3.41
N GLY A 111 16.38 21.54 4.40
CA GLY A 111 14.94 21.51 4.61
C GLY A 111 14.46 20.15 5.08
N TYR A 112 13.20 19.86 4.78
CA TYR A 112 12.57 18.61 5.24
C TYR A 112 11.45 18.14 4.30
N LEU A 113 11.12 16.87 4.42
CA LEU A 113 9.90 16.28 3.92
C LEU A 113 8.84 16.28 5.04
N LEU A 114 7.62 16.70 4.71
CA LEU A 114 6.43 16.50 5.53
C LEU A 114 5.80 15.18 5.11
N LEU A 115 5.70 14.24 6.03
CA LEU A 115 5.15 12.91 5.79
C LEU A 115 3.89 12.69 6.63
N PRO A 116 2.91 11.92 6.16
CA PRO A 116 1.64 11.71 6.85
C PRO A 116 1.71 10.68 7.98
N ASP A 117 2.88 10.37 8.50
CA ASP A 117 3.09 9.38 9.55
C ASP A 117 2.37 9.79 10.85
N GLY A 118 1.35 9.01 11.23
CA GLY A 118 0.41 9.41 12.26
C GLY A 118 -0.33 10.70 11.87
N SER A 119 -0.21 11.74 12.67
CA SER A 119 -0.75 13.09 12.41
C SER A 119 0.19 14.00 11.62
N GLY A 120 1.38 13.52 11.27
CA GLY A 120 2.42 14.21 10.52
C GLY A 120 3.79 14.15 11.18
N SER A 121 4.80 13.85 10.39
CA SER A 121 6.21 13.79 10.80
C SER A 121 7.08 14.59 9.85
N LEU A 122 8.21 15.09 10.34
CA LEU A 122 9.20 15.78 9.52
C LEU A 122 10.44 14.89 9.37
N MET A 123 10.85 14.67 8.13
CA MET A 123 12.11 14.00 7.78
C MET A 123 13.08 15.02 7.20
N GLU A 124 14.17 15.31 7.91
CA GLU A 124 15.19 16.21 7.42
C GLU A 124 15.84 15.68 6.14
N LEU A 125 16.06 16.56 5.18
CA LEU A 125 16.81 16.25 3.97
C LEU A 125 18.27 15.94 4.36
N ASN A 126 18.88 15.01 3.63
CA ASN A 126 20.30 14.66 3.82
C ASN A 126 20.66 14.26 5.27
N ASN A 127 19.74 13.60 5.98
CA ASN A 127 19.91 13.25 7.40
C ASN A 127 20.94 12.13 7.67
N GLY A 128 21.55 11.56 6.63
CA GLY A 128 22.58 10.53 6.72
C GLY A 128 22.11 9.14 7.14
N LYS A 129 20.80 8.90 7.33
CA LYS A 129 20.27 7.60 7.73
C LYS A 129 20.10 6.66 6.53
N THR A 130 21.19 6.39 5.83
CA THR A 130 21.20 5.60 4.60
C THR A 130 21.05 4.11 4.81
N ASP A 131 21.30 3.60 6.01
CA ASP A 131 21.14 2.19 6.39
C ASP A 131 19.68 1.84 6.75
N ALA A 132 18.85 2.84 7.03
CA ALA A 132 17.43 2.64 7.31
C ALA A 132 16.66 2.30 6.03
N SER A 133 15.54 1.63 6.16
CA SER A 133 14.60 1.45 5.05
C SER A 133 13.99 2.78 4.62
N ALA A 134 13.64 2.91 3.33
CA ALA A 134 12.84 4.04 2.88
C ALA A 134 11.50 4.07 3.62
N TYR A 135 11.01 5.27 3.89
CA TYR A 135 9.66 5.43 4.42
C TYR A 135 8.64 4.97 3.39
N THR A 136 7.68 4.19 3.84
CA THR A 136 6.50 3.81 3.04
C THR A 136 5.33 3.64 3.99
N ALA A 137 4.26 4.38 3.75
CA ALA A 137 3.04 4.26 4.53
C ALA A 137 1.81 4.28 3.62
N GLN A 138 0.94 3.29 3.80
CA GLN A 138 -0.35 3.26 3.13
C GLN A 138 -1.28 4.27 3.78
N ILE A 139 -1.96 5.07 2.97
CA ILE A 139 -2.97 6.02 3.44
C ILE A 139 -4.10 5.22 4.10
N TYR A 140 -4.52 5.66 5.29
CA TYR A 140 -5.49 5.01 6.17
C TYR A 140 -5.08 3.62 6.70
N GLY A 141 -3.86 3.17 6.41
CA GLY A 141 -3.33 1.89 6.86
C GLY A 141 -3.87 0.69 6.09
N ILE A 142 -3.77 -0.48 6.71
CA ILE A 142 -4.27 -1.74 6.11
C ILE A 142 -5.76 -1.89 6.39
N ASP A 143 -6.48 -2.49 5.45
CA ASP A 143 -7.91 -2.79 5.63
C ASP A 143 -8.11 -3.82 6.76
N PRO A 144 -8.77 -3.42 7.87
CA PRO A 144 -8.99 -4.32 9.00
C PRO A 144 -10.07 -5.37 8.73
N LEU A 145 -10.90 -5.20 7.69
CA LEU A 145 -11.91 -6.17 7.30
C LEU A 145 -11.33 -7.33 6.49
N TYR A 146 -10.10 -7.18 6.03
CA TYR A 146 -9.43 -8.23 5.29
C TYR A 146 -8.84 -9.26 6.26
N GLU A 147 -9.31 -10.50 6.21
CA GLU A 147 -8.99 -11.56 7.17
C GLU A 147 -7.47 -11.77 7.38
N ALA A 148 -6.70 -11.69 6.31
CA ALA A 148 -5.24 -11.80 6.39
C ALA A 148 -4.56 -10.68 7.20
N ASN A 149 -5.29 -9.64 7.58
CA ASN A 149 -4.78 -8.51 8.36
C ASN A 149 -5.20 -8.54 9.84
N PHE A 150 -6.09 -9.44 10.26
CA PHE A 150 -6.62 -9.47 11.63
C PHE A 150 -5.55 -9.59 12.71
N ASP A 151 -4.55 -10.42 12.46
CA ASP A 151 -3.46 -10.67 13.41
C ASP A 151 -2.21 -9.81 13.15
N LYS A 152 -2.28 -8.87 12.19
CA LYS A 152 -1.18 -7.96 11.94
C LYS A 152 -1.22 -6.79 12.91
N GLU A 153 -0.07 -6.54 13.53
CA GLU A 153 0.10 -5.32 14.31
C GLU A 153 -0.15 -4.11 13.40
N GLN A 154 -1.06 -3.24 13.84
CA GLN A 154 -1.31 -1.98 13.17
C GLN A 154 -0.11 -1.08 13.38
N THR A 155 0.82 -1.10 12.44
CA THR A 155 1.89 -0.10 12.41
C THR A 155 1.30 1.28 12.14
N LEU A 156 1.98 2.32 12.57
CA LEU A 156 1.57 3.71 12.35
C LEU A 156 1.19 3.91 10.90
N SER A 157 -0.07 4.23 10.66
CA SER A 157 -0.60 4.48 9.33
C SER A 157 -0.63 5.96 9.03
N ALA A 158 -0.57 6.30 7.76
CA ALA A 158 -0.79 7.66 7.31
C ALA A 158 -2.26 8.01 7.50
N SER A 159 -2.55 8.97 8.39
CA SER A 159 -3.93 9.38 8.71
C SER A 159 -4.50 10.41 7.72
N LEU A 160 -3.64 11.08 6.95
CA LEU A 160 -4.03 12.13 6.02
C LEU A 160 -3.42 11.86 4.64
N PRO A 161 -4.17 12.10 3.54
CA PRO A 161 -3.71 11.85 2.19
C PRO A 161 -2.85 13.02 1.65
N VAL A 162 -1.85 13.43 2.41
CA VAL A 162 -1.00 14.58 2.10
C VAL A 162 0.48 14.31 2.37
N PHE A 163 1.35 14.96 1.64
CA PHE A 163 2.78 14.99 1.90
C PHE A 163 3.39 16.31 1.34
N GLY A 164 4.60 16.62 1.69
CA GLY A 164 5.19 17.87 1.26
C GLY A 164 6.71 17.90 1.37
N MET A 165 7.31 18.93 0.78
CA MET A 165 8.72 19.24 0.88
C MET A 165 8.90 20.73 1.09
N LYS A 166 9.76 21.08 2.02
CA LYS A 166 10.28 22.43 2.17
C LYS A 166 11.77 22.44 1.91
N THR A 167 12.23 23.36 1.08
CA THR A 167 13.65 23.69 0.91
C THR A 167 13.91 25.14 1.35
N ALA A 168 15.15 25.56 1.32
CA ALA A 168 15.51 26.97 1.59
C ALA A 168 14.86 27.96 0.59
N SER A 169 14.59 27.52 -0.64
CA SER A 169 14.13 28.38 -1.74
C SER A 169 12.66 28.22 -2.11
N SER A 170 11.99 27.13 -1.71
CA SER A 170 10.62 26.83 -2.13
C SER A 170 9.97 25.76 -1.27
N GLY A 171 8.67 25.59 -1.45
CA GLY A 171 7.94 24.45 -0.94
C GLY A 171 7.04 23.82 -1.98
N ILE A 172 6.76 22.55 -1.82
CA ILE A 172 5.75 21.81 -2.58
C ILE A 172 4.87 21.08 -1.58
N PHE A 173 3.58 21.26 -1.70
CA PHE A 173 2.59 20.50 -0.94
C PHE A 173 1.79 19.63 -1.91
N ALA A 174 1.60 18.38 -1.57
CA ALA A 174 0.88 17.42 -2.37
C ALA A 174 -0.33 16.87 -1.59
N ARG A 175 -1.46 16.77 -2.27
CA ARG A 175 -2.67 16.14 -1.77
C ARG A 175 -3.13 15.04 -2.73
N ILE A 176 -3.26 13.84 -2.22
CA ILE A 176 -3.88 12.73 -2.95
C ILE A 176 -5.39 12.99 -2.98
N ARG A 177 -5.99 13.01 -4.18
CA ARG A 177 -7.39 13.42 -4.38
C ARG A 177 -8.33 12.25 -4.62
N GLU A 178 -7.88 11.27 -5.37
CA GLU A 178 -8.68 10.12 -5.78
C GLU A 178 -7.88 8.85 -5.59
N SER A 179 -8.54 7.77 -5.26
CA SER A 179 -7.92 6.48 -4.90
C SER A 179 -7.00 6.57 -3.68
N GLU A 180 -7.34 7.38 -2.70
CA GLU A 180 -6.56 7.58 -1.48
C GLU A 180 -6.28 6.26 -0.73
N ALA A 181 -7.30 5.40 -0.59
CA ALA A 181 -7.16 4.12 0.10
C ALA A 181 -6.25 3.10 -0.63
N ASP A 182 -6.03 3.31 -1.94
CA ASP A 182 -5.09 2.51 -2.73
C ASP A 182 -3.67 3.09 -2.72
N ALA A 183 -3.49 4.27 -2.11
CA ALA A 183 -2.27 5.04 -2.16
C ALA A 183 -1.30 4.70 -1.01
N ALA A 184 -0.01 4.71 -1.32
CA ALA A 184 1.05 4.70 -0.32
C ALA A 184 2.05 5.82 -0.60
N VAL A 185 2.31 6.65 0.41
CA VAL A 185 3.36 7.67 0.34
C VAL A 185 4.71 7.01 0.55
N LYS A 186 5.66 7.34 -0.30
CA LYS A 186 7.04 6.88 -0.23
C LYS A 186 7.95 8.08 -0.04
N ALA A 187 9.00 7.94 0.76
CA ALA A 187 10.02 8.95 0.90
C ALA A 187 11.39 8.32 1.14
N ASP A 188 12.41 8.99 0.61
CA ASP A 188 13.78 8.54 0.75
C ASP A 188 14.73 9.71 0.84
N VAL A 189 15.89 9.47 1.43
CA VAL A 189 16.96 10.44 1.56
C VAL A 189 18.09 10.15 0.59
N SER A 190 18.81 11.20 0.19
CA SER A 190 19.97 11.07 -0.68
C SER A 190 21.05 10.17 -0.08
N GLY A 191 21.80 9.48 -0.93
CA GLY A 191 22.87 8.56 -0.54
C GLY A 191 22.43 7.15 -0.23
N ARG A 192 21.10 6.86 -0.14
CA ARG A 192 20.60 5.51 0.09
C ARG A 192 20.46 4.71 -1.21
N ARG A 193 19.68 5.17 -2.16
CA ARG A 193 19.47 4.54 -3.47
C ARG A 193 19.74 5.49 -4.64
N SER A 194 19.65 6.79 -4.39
CA SER A 194 19.90 7.83 -5.36
C SER A 194 20.59 9.02 -4.69
N ASP A 195 20.98 10.00 -5.48
CA ASP A 195 21.50 11.30 -5.05
C ASP A 195 20.38 12.31 -4.74
N ARG A 196 19.15 11.82 -4.55
CA ARG A 196 17.96 12.66 -4.32
C ARG A 196 17.29 12.34 -3.00
N ASN A 197 16.89 13.41 -2.32
CA ASN A 197 15.84 13.35 -1.30
C ASN A 197 14.52 13.52 -2.04
N TYR A 198 13.52 12.66 -1.82
CA TYR A 198 12.25 12.78 -2.52
C TYR A 198 11.08 12.23 -1.68
N ALA A 199 9.89 12.71 -2.01
CA ALA A 199 8.64 12.08 -1.61
C ALA A 199 7.75 11.91 -2.85
N SER A 200 7.05 10.80 -2.89
CA SER A 200 6.17 10.42 -3.99
C SER A 200 4.98 9.62 -3.49
N VAL A 201 4.05 9.30 -4.37
CA VAL A 201 2.94 8.42 -4.08
C VAL A 201 2.85 7.29 -5.10
N SER A 202 2.60 6.10 -4.59
CA SER A 202 2.35 4.90 -5.38
C SER A 202 0.91 4.46 -5.16
N PHE A 203 0.20 4.13 -6.24
CA PHE A 203 -1.17 3.62 -6.21
C PHE A 203 -1.20 2.15 -6.59
N LYS A 204 -1.93 1.35 -5.83
CA LYS A 204 -2.28 -0.01 -6.24
C LYS A 204 -3.29 0.06 -7.37
N LEU A 205 -3.07 -0.72 -8.42
CA LEU A 205 -3.98 -0.81 -9.56
C LEU A 205 -4.90 -2.02 -9.45
N PHE A 206 -4.40 -3.10 -8.83
CA PHE A 206 -5.17 -4.31 -8.54
C PHE A 206 -4.96 -4.73 -7.09
N GLY A 207 -6.03 -5.21 -6.47
CA GLY A 207 -5.95 -6.03 -5.27
C GLY A 207 -5.44 -7.43 -5.63
N TYR A 208 -4.51 -7.96 -4.86
CA TYR A 208 -4.08 -9.35 -4.97
C TYR A 208 -3.88 -9.95 -3.58
N GLU A 209 -4.15 -11.25 -3.51
CA GLU A 209 -4.03 -12.05 -2.31
C GLU A 209 -3.07 -13.20 -2.56
N ARG A 210 -2.25 -13.52 -1.56
CA ARG A 210 -1.45 -14.75 -1.57
C ARG A 210 -2.18 -15.82 -0.79
N GLU A 211 -2.69 -16.81 -1.49
CA GLU A 211 -3.32 -17.98 -0.89
C GLU A 211 -2.28 -19.09 -0.72
N LEU A 212 -2.18 -19.63 0.49
CA LEU A 212 -1.29 -20.75 0.78
C LEU A 212 -1.85 -22.02 0.13
N VAL A 213 -1.16 -22.55 -0.87
CA VAL A 213 -1.57 -23.80 -1.55
C VAL A 213 -1.03 -25.02 -0.84
N SER A 214 0.22 -24.99 -0.40
CA SER A 214 0.88 -26.12 0.23
C SER A 214 2.05 -25.69 1.10
N GLN A 215 2.17 -26.35 2.24
CA GLN A 215 3.37 -26.35 3.08
C GLN A 215 3.98 -27.76 3.05
N ASN A 216 5.06 -27.93 2.33
CA ASN A 216 5.79 -29.18 2.33
C ASN A 216 6.87 -29.16 3.42
N TRP A 217 6.70 -29.97 4.44
CA TRP A 217 7.73 -30.29 5.43
C TRP A 217 8.66 -31.34 4.81
N THR A 218 9.73 -30.92 4.18
CA THR A 218 10.77 -31.85 3.71
C THR A 218 12.01 -31.69 4.57
N THR A 219 12.80 -32.76 4.67
CA THR A 219 14.09 -32.76 5.37
C THR A 219 15.13 -31.80 4.76
N SER A 220 14.82 -31.20 3.61
CA SER A 220 15.71 -30.29 2.86
C SER A 220 15.31 -28.81 2.95
N GLY A 221 14.23 -28.46 3.67
CA GLY A 221 13.76 -27.09 3.85
C GLY A 221 12.24 -26.95 3.76
N ASN A 222 11.71 -25.89 4.35
CA ASN A 222 10.29 -25.54 4.30
C ASN A 222 9.96 -24.90 2.96
N GLY A 223 9.45 -25.65 2.01
CA GLY A 223 8.87 -25.12 0.77
C GLY A 223 7.43 -24.68 1.01
N THR A 224 7.18 -23.40 0.97
CA THR A 224 5.82 -22.83 1.03
C THR A 224 5.41 -22.41 -0.38
N ILE A 225 4.34 -22.99 -0.91
CA ILE A 225 3.81 -22.65 -2.23
C ILE A 225 2.60 -21.75 -2.04
N TYR A 226 2.64 -20.59 -2.64
CA TYR A 226 1.52 -19.64 -2.68
C TYR A 226 0.98 -19.56 -4.11
N THR A 227 -0.34 -19.46 -4.25
CA THR A 227 -0.95 -18.91 -5.46
C THR A 227 -1.28 -17.45 -5.25
N ILE A 228 -1.34 -16.70 -6.33
CA ILE A 228 -1.78 -15.30 -6.32
C ILE A 228 -3.18 -15.26 -6.89
N ARG A 229 -4.13 -14.83 -6.07
CA ARG A 229 -5.48 -14.54 -6.52
C ARG A 229 -5.59 -13.05 -6.77
N ILE A 230 -6.00 -12.66 -7.96
CA ILE A 230 -6.13 -11.26 -8.38
C ILE A 230 -7.60 -10.87 -8.31
N GLN A 231 -7.87 -9.65 -7.92
CA GLN A 231 -9.20 -9.08 -7.88
C GLN A 231 -9.87 -9.12 -9.25
N ASP A 232 -11.10 -9.64 -9.30
CA ASP A 232 -11.96 -9.56 -10.48
C ASP A 232 -12.53 -8.14 -10.63
N GLY A 233 -12.77 -7.72 -11.91
CA GLY A 233 -13.50 -6.49 -12.20
C GLY A 233 -12.66 -5.32 -12.72
N GLY A 234 -11.35 -5.49 -12.87
CA GLY A 234 -10.47 -4.48 -13.49
C GLY A 234 -10.19 -3.25 -12.62
N MET A 235 -9.48 -2.33 -13.20
CA MET A 235 -9.12 -1.05 -12.58
C MET A 235 -10.24 -0.04 -12.78
N ILE A 236 -10.72 0.57 -11.71
CA ILE A 236 -11.85 1.51 -11.74
C ILE A 236 -11.41 2.87 -11.19
N GLY A 237 -11.94 3.95 -11.78
CA GLY A 237 -11.76 5.32 -11.30
C GLY A 237 -10.41 5.93 -11.70
N ARG A 238 -9.98 6.90 -10.92
CA ARG A 238 -8.77 7.70 -11.19
C ARG A 238 -7.83 7.63 -10.01
N ALA A 239 -6.54 7.66 -10.27
CA ALA A 239 -5.51 7.96 -9.28
C ALA A 239 -5.01 9.37 -9.52
N SER A 240 -5.13 10.27 -8.55
CA SER A 240 -4.77 11.67 -8.77
C SER A 240 -4.13 12.34 -7.56
N VAL A 241 -3.25 13.29 -7.86
CA VAL A 241 -2.52 14.10 -6.88
C VAL A 241 -2.53 15.55 -7.32
N ASP A 242 -2.89 16.45 -6.40
CA ASP A 242 -2.77 17.89 -6.57
C ASP A 242 -1.49 18.39 -5.90
N TYR A 243 -0.62 19.06 -6.66
CA TYR A 243 0.60 19.69 -6.19
C TYR A 243 0.39 21.21 -6.13
N ALA A 244 0.61 21.80 -4.95
CA ALA A 244 0.65 23.24 -4.77
C ALA A 244 2.11 23.71 -4.63
N PHE A 245 2.50 24.69 -5.40
CA PHE A 245 3.83 25.30 -5.33
C PHE A 245 3.80 26.49 -4.38
N LEU A 246 4.69 26.52 -3.40
CA LEU A 246 4.71 27.47 -2.32
C LEU A 246 6.00 28.31 -2.36
N GLU A 247 5.87 29.59 -2.05
CA GLU A 247 7.04 30.44 -1.86
C GLU A 247 7.79 30.08 -0.58
N ALA A 248 9.10 30.28 -0.56
CA ALA A 248 9.94 29.90 0.58
C ALA A 248 9.47 30.40 1.93
N GLN A 249 8.93 31.65 1.97
CA GLN A 249 8.46 32.30 3.20
C GLN A 249 7.12 31.77 3.72
N ALA A 250 6.35 31.11 2.85
CA ALA A 250 5.02 30.58 3.12
C ALA A 250 4.93 29.07 2.86
N SER A 251 5.98 28.33 3.21
CA SER A 251 6.09 26.89 2.92
C SER A 251 6.48 26.05 4.14
N SER A 252 6.32 26.58 5.35
CA SER A 252 6.49 25.75 6.55
C SER A 252 5.44 24.64 6.62
N TYR A 253 5.67 23.63 7.44
CA TYR A 253 4.65 22.60 7.68
C TYR A 253 3.33 23.20 8.21
N ALA A 254 3.41 24.30 8.98
CA ALA A 254 2.24 24.99 9.45
C ALA A 254 1.48 25.69 8.31
N ASP A 255 2.18 26.29 7.34
CA ASP A 255 1.58 26.85 6.13
C ASP A 255 0.93 25.77 5.26
N MET A 256 1.59 24.62 5.09
CA MET A 256 1.03 23.46 4.38
C MET A 256 -0.24 22.94 5.07
N ALA A 257 -0.25 22.86 6.41
CA ALA A 257 -1.43 22.48 7.17
C ALA A 257 -2.56 23.51 7.05
N ALA A 258 -2.23 24.81 7.03
CA ALA A 258 -3.21 25.86 6.82
C ALA A 258 -3.81 25.80 5.41
N LEU A 259 -2.97 25.55 4.40
CA LEU A 259 -3.43 25.36 3.02
C LEU A 259 -4.37 24.15 2.91
N TYR A 260 -4.02 23.02 3.53
CA TYR A 260 -4.87 21.82 3.53
C TYR A 260 -6.21 22.10 4.21
N ARG A 261 -6.22 22.80 5.35
CA ARG A 261 -7.45 23.24 6.01
C ARG A 261 -8.31 24.08 5.09
N THR A 262 -7.72 25.03 4.37
CA THR A 262 -8.44 25.87 3.41
C THR A 262 -9.09 25.03 2.31
N MET A 263 -8.36 24.08 1.74
CA MET A 263 -8.90 23.16 0.73
C MET A 263 -10.10 22.37 1.25
N LEU A 264 -10.02 21.84 2.47
CA LEU A 264 -11.12 21.09 3.10
C LEU A 264 -12.33 21.98 3.42
N GLN A 265 -12.11 23.25 3.75
CA GLN A 265 -13.20 24.23 3.97
C GLN A 265 -13.90 24.59 2.66
N GLU A 266 -13.15 24.83 1.59
CA GLU A 266 -13.70 25.13 0.26
C GLU A 266 -14.54 23.98 -0.29
N GLU A 267 -14.16 22.75 0.03
CA GLU A 267 -14.88 21.53 -0.33
C GLU A 267 -16.06 21.21 0.60
N GLY A 268 -16.23 21.99 1.66
CA GLY A 268 -17.28 21.76 2.65
C GLY A 268 -17.06 20.54 3.54
N VAL A 269 -15.86 19.94 3.52
CA VAL A 269 -15.49 18.82 4.41
C VAL A 269 -15.29 19.32 5.84
N LEU A 270 -14.66 20.49 6.00
CA LEU A 270 -14.59 21.18 7.28
C LEU A 270 -15.65 22.27 7.36
N GLY A 271 -16.59 22.08 8.28
CA GLY A 271 -17.56 23.11 8.66
C GLY A 271 -16.98 24.13 9.63
N GLN A 272 -17.84 25.01 10.13
CA GLN A 272 -17.48 25.88 11.26
C GLN A 272 -17.27 25.01 12.51
N ALA A 273 -16.26 25.36 13.31
CA ALA A 273 -16.05 24.70 14.60
C ALA A 273 -17.34 24.72 15.42
N ALA A 274 -17.78 23.59 15.92
CA ALA A 274 -18.90 23.52 16.81
C ALA A 274 -18.63 24.43 18.01
N GLN A 275 -19.51 25.42 18.22
CA GLN A 275 -19.39 26.24 19.40
C GLN A 275 -19.79 25.40 20.62
N ASN A 276 -18.85 25.23 21.52
CA ASN A 276 -19.06 24.80 22.90
C ASN A 276 -19.34 23.32 23.21
N SER A 277 -18.83 22.35 22.51
CA SER A 277 -18.79 21.01 23.12
C SER A 277 -17.53 20.26 22.69
N HIS A 278 -16.68 19.98 23.65
CA HIS A 278 -15.68 18.92 23.51
C HIS A 278 -16.22 17.72 24.27
N PRO A 279 -17.02 16.84 23.63
CA PRO A 279 -17.50 15.65 24.28
C PRO A 279 -16.31 14.74 24.62
N LEU A 280 -16.39 14.07 25.74
CA LEU A 280 -15.48 12.96 26.06
C LEU A 280 -15.75 11.84 25.07
N LEU A 281 -14.76 11.44 24.29
CA LEU A 281 -14.87 10.24 23.47
C LEU A 281 -14.60 9.00 24.34
N LEU A 282 -15.65 8.22 24.59
CA LEU A 282 -15.59 6.98 25.35
C LEU A 282 -15.52 5.78 24.39
N ASN A 283 -14.41 5.06 24.38
CA ASN A 283 -14.28 3.80 23.65
C ASN A 283 -14.56 2.64 24.60
N VAL A 284 -15.59 1.86 24.32
CA VAL A 284 -15.98 0.68 25.09
C VAL A 284 -15.76 -0.57 24.28
N LEU A 285 -15.09 -1.57 24.85
CA LEU A 285 -14.87 -2.86 24.21
C LEU A 285 -15.92 -3.87 24.72
N GLY A 286 -16.78 -4.35 23.84
CA GLY A 286 -17.84 -5.32 24.17
C GLY A 286 -17.31 -6.71 24.40
N ALA A 287 -16.61 -7.26 23.42
CA ALA A 287 -16.05 -8.60 23.51
C ALA A 287 -14.75 -8.70 22.70
N TYR A 288 -13.88 -9.64 23.04
CA TYR A 288 -12.77 -9.99 22.19
C TYR A 288 -12.70 -11.50 21.95
N ASP A 289 -12.25 -11.87 20.76
CA ASP A 289 -12.06 -13.25 20.36
C ASP A 289 -10.64 -13.71 20.73
N TYR A 290 -10.50 -14.96 21.16
CA TYR A 290 -9.22 -15.56 21.51
C TYR A 290 -9.20 -17.03 21.10
N THR A 291 -8.01 -17.55 20.85
CA THR A 291 -7.80 -18.96 20.59
C THR A 291 -7.27 -19.64 21.85
N ALA A 292 -7.99 -20.59 22.39
CA ALA A 292 -7.55 -21.42 23.50
C ALA A 292 -7.08 -22.79 22.99
N SER A 293 -6.11 -23.39 23.69
CA SER A 293 -5.74 -24.78 23.43
C SER A 293 -6.46 -25.70 24.38
N VAL A 294 -7.31 -26.57 23.86
CA VAL A 294 -8.00 -27.63 24.64
C VAL A 294 -7.47 -28.99 24.19
N LEU A 295 -6.70 -29.65 25.05
CA LEU A 295 -6.01 -30.91 24.72
C LEU A 295 -5.14 -30.84 23.45
N GLY A 296 -4.48 -29.70 23.22
CA GLY A 296 -3.65 -29.48 22.05
C GLY A 296 -4.41 -29.06 20.77
N ILE A 297 -5.74 -28.97 20.83
CA ILE A 297 -6.57 -28.54 19.71
C ILE A 297 -6.89 -27.04 19.89
N PRO A 298 -6.63 -26.18 18.88
CA PRO A 298 -7.02 -24.78 18.94
C PRO A 298 -8.56 -24.68 18.89
N VAL A 299 -9.13 -23.96 19.85
CA VAL A 299 -10.57 -23.70 19.94
C VAL A 299 -10.77 -22.20 20.03
N GLU A 300 -11.56 -21.67 19.13
CA GLU A 300 -11.98 -20.27 19.14
C GLU A 300 -12.93 -20.00 20.30
N GLY A 301 -12.62 -18.99 21.09
CA GLY A 301 -13.42 -18.54 22.22
C GLY A 301 -13.71 -17.04 22.13
N ARG A 302 -14.74 -16.60 22.85
CA ARG A 302 -15.07 -15.19 22.98
C ARG A 302 -15.22 -14.83 24.44
N LYS A 303 -14.59 -13.73 24.85
CA LYS A 303 -14.68 -13.19 26.20
C LYS A 303 -15.42 -11.87 26.19
N VAL A 304 -16.51 -11.80 26.97
CA VAL A 304 -17.24 -10.57 27.20
C VAL A 304 -16.41 -9.67 28.11
N MET A 305 -16.29 -8.41 27.74
CA MET A 305 -15.57 -7.36 28.48
C MET A 305 -16.55 -6.43 29.16
N THR A 306 -17.34 -5.69 28.40
CA THR A 306 -18.36 -4.78 28.91
C THR A 306 -19.69 -5.13 28.27
N THR A 307 -20.72 -5.39 29.06
CA THR A 307 -22.08 -5.63 28.55
C THR A 307 -22.77 -4.31 28.23
N PHE A 308 -23.89 -4.33 27.51
CA PHE A 308 -24.69 -3.13 27.23
C PHE A 308 -25.18 -2.49 28.52
N GLU A 309 -25.61 -3.29 29.51
CA GLU A 309 -26.02 -2.80 30.84
C GLU A 309 -24.86 -2.09 31.55
N GLN A 310 -23.67 -2.66 31.58
CA GLN A 310 -22.50 -2.02 32.17
C GLN A 310 -22.10 -0.74 31.42
N ALA A 311 -22.20 -0.73 30.09
CA ALA A 311 -21.93 0.47 29.31
C ALA A 311 -22.95 1.57 29.63
N GLN A 312 -24.23 1.23 29.78
CA GLN A 312 -25.27 2.17 30.20
C GLN A 312 -24.99 2.74 31.60
N GLU A 313 -24.59 1.94 32.56
CA GLU A 313 -24.19 2.40 33.88
C GLU A 313 -23.02 3.40 33.82
N ILE A 314 -21.97 3.05 33.05
CA ILE A 314 -20.80 3.94 32.87
C ILE A 314 -21.22 5.28 32.24
N VAL A 315 -22.01 5.24 31.18
CA VAL A 315 -22.51 6.44 30.50
C VAL A 315 -23.33 7.30 31.43
N GLN A 316 -24.25 6.69 32.23
CA GLN A 316 -25.08 7.40 33.17
C GLN A 316 -24.26 8.07 34.26
N GLU A 317 -23.29 7.38 34.84
CA GLU A 317 -22.41 7.92 35.88
C GLU A 317 -21.59 9.13 35.37
N LEU A 318 -21.05 9.03 34.15
CA LEU A 318 -20.31 10.12 33.52
C LEU A 318 -21.22 11.31 33.22
N TYR A 319 -22.44 11.04 32.73
CA TYR A 319 -23.42 12.09 32.44
C TYR A 319 -23.87 12.83 33.72
N ASP A 320 -24.13 12.07 34.80
CA ASP A 320 -24.50 12.62 36.12
C ASP A 320 -23.35 13.46 36.72
N SER A 321 -22.11 13.18 36.34
CA SER A 321 -20.95 13.99 36.68
C SER A 321 -20.82 15.27 35.85
N GLY A 322 -21.80 15.57 34.97
CA GLY A 322 -21.84 16.77 34.13
C GLY A 322 -21.00 16.69 32.86
N LEU A 323 -20.52 15.50 32.49
CA LEU A 323 -19.76 15.29 31.26
C LEU A 323 -20.71 15.07 30.07
N ARG A 324 -20.38 15.70 28.94
CA ARG A 324 -20.92 15.31 27.65
C ARG A 324 -20.02 14.26 27.04
N LEU A 325 -20.58 13.21 26.47
CA LEU A 325 -19.79 12.14 25.88
C LEU A 325 -20.39 11.64 24.56
N ASP A 326 -19.50 11.22 23.70
CA ASP A 326 -19.78 10.40 22.53
C ASP A 326 -19.22 9.02 22.81
N MET A 327 -19.99 7.96 22.57
CA MET A 327 -19.52 6.60 22.82
C MET A 327 -19.34 5.83 21.52
N GLN A 328 -18.19 5.20 21.40
CA GLN A 328 -17.93 4.20 20.39
C GLN A 328 -17.87 2.83 21.06
N TYR A 329 -18.84 1.97 20.75
CA TYR A 329 -18.90 0.62 21.29
C TYR A 329 -18.31 -0.36 20.29
N LEU A 330 -17.13 -0.87 20.59
CA LEU A 330 -16.34 -1.72 19.71
C LEU A 330 -16.64 -3.21 19.93
N ALA A 331 -16.50 -4.00 18.88
CA ALA A 331 -16.60 -5.45 18.92
C ALA A 331 -17.94 -6.01 19.48
N ALA A 332 -19.02 -5.26 19.29
CA ALA A 332 -20.35 -5.66 19.77
C ALA A 332 -21.16 -6.46 18.76
N VAL A 333 -20.91 -6.26 17.47
CA VAL A 333 -21.76 -6.77 16.39
C VAL A 333 -20.95 -7.44 15.28
N ASN A 334 -21.63 -8.28 14.50
CA ASN A 334 -21.14 -8.82 13.22
C ASN A 334 -19.72 -9.42 13.29
N GLY A 335 -19.52 -10.41 14.16
CA GLY A 335 -18.24 -11.09 14.30
C GLY A 335 -17.30 -10.49 15.36
N GLY A 336 -17.76 -9.48 16.11
CA GLY A 336 -16.99 -8.91 17.21
C GLY A 336 -15.79 -8.12 16.75
N TYR A 337 -14.62 -8.33 17.34
CA TYR A 337 -13.39 -7.59 16.99
C TYR A 337 -12.93 -7.88 15.55
N ARG A 338 -13.16 -9.09 15.05
CA ARG A 338 -12.80 -9.50 13.68
C ARG A 338 -13.82 -9.08 12.62
N GLN A 339 -14.70 -8.22 12.87
CA GLN A 339 -15.76 -7.69 12.01
C GLN A 339 -15.98 -8.43 10.69
N THR A 340 -17.22 -8.72 10.35
CA THR A 340 -17.61 -9.29 9.05
C THR A 340 -18.47 -8.31 8.29
N VAL A 341 -18.55 -8.45 6.97
CA VAL A 341 -19.48 -7.66 6.16
C VAL A 341 -20.88 -7.87 6.66
N ALA A 342 -21.55 -6.79 7.06
CA ALA A 342 -22.86 -6.85 7.68
C ALA A 342 -23.96 -7.11 6.64
N HIS A 343 -24.59 -8.28 6.71
CA HIS A 343 -25.86 -8.56 6.01
C HIS A 343 -27.08 -8.25 6.90
N GLY A 344 -26.86 -7.86 8.13
CA GLY A 344 -27.83 -7.55 9.17
C GLY A 344 -27.11 -7.26 10.47
N LEU A 345 -27.84 -6.97 11.53
CA LEU A 345 -27.30 -6.70 12.85
C LEU A 345 -27.34 -7.97 13.70
N SER A 346 -26.18 -8.52 14.02
CA SER A 346 -26.02 -9.68 14.91
C SER A 346 -25.13 -9.30 16.10
N PHE A 347 -25.66 -9.37 17.30
CA PHE A 347 -24.91 -9.04 18.51
C PHE A 347 -24.04 -10.20 18.99
N ALA A 348 -22.86 -9.88 19.50
CA ALA A 348 -22.01 -10.85 20.17
C ALA A 348 -22.75 -11.45 21.39
N SER A 349 -22.62 -12.78 21.55
CA SER A 349 -23.29 -13.48 22.66
C SER A 349 -22.78 -12.98 24.02
N GLY A 350 -23.71 -12.84 24.99
CA GLY A 350 -23.37 -12.40 26.34
C GLY A 350 -23.36 -10.89 26.58
N LEU A 351 -23.54 -10.05 25.53
CA LEU A 351 -23.57 -8.59 25.69
C LEU A 351 -24.92 -8.02 26.13
N GLY A 352 -26.01 -8.80 26.05
CA GLY A 352 -27.35 -8.37 26.40
C GLY A 352 -28.37 -8.40 25.25
N GLY A 353 -27.89 -8.72 24.01
CA GLY A 353 -28.74 -8.84 22.83
C GLY A 353 -29.42 -7.53 22.41
N SER A 354 -30.45 -7.61 21.55
CA SER A 354 -31.16 -6.44 21.03
C SER A 354 -31.78 -5.57 22.12
N LYS A 355 -32.36 -6.20 23.17
CA LYS A 355 -32.97 -5.44 24.28
C LYS A 355 -31.93 -4.61 25.06
N GLY A 356 -30.77 -5.18 25.32
CA GLY A 356 -29.69 -4.44 25.98
C GLY A 356 -29.18 -3.30 25.14
N PHE A 357 -29.07 -3.50 23.83
CA PHE A 357 -28.65 -2.47 22.90
C PHE A 357 -29.66 -1.34 22.75
N GLU A 358 -30.97 -1.66 22.74
CA GLU A 358 -32.04 -0.66 22.71
C GLU A 358 -32.08 0.20 23.99
N GLY A 359 -31.57 -0.32 25.10
CA GLY A 359 -31.49 0.40 26.37
C GLY A 359 -30.27 1.29 26.49
N LEU A 360 -29.23 1.04 25.70
CA LEU A 360 -28.01 1.82 25.66
C LEU A 360 -28.16 3.08 24.84
#